data_be8686a49b2458fc32774df97c45111d
#
_entry.id   be8686a49b2458fc32774df97c45111d
#
_cell.length_a   1.000
_cell.length_b   1.000
_cell.length_c   1.000
_cell.angle_alpha   90.00
_cell.angle_beta   90.00
_cell.angle_gamma   90.00
#
_symmetry.space_group_name_H-M   'P 1'
#
loop_
_entity.id
_entity.type
_entity.pdbx_description
1 polymer ?
#
loop_
_entity_poly.entity_id
_entity_poly.type
_entity_poly.pdbx_seq_one_letter_code
_entity_poly.pdbx_strand_id
1 'polypeptide(L)'
;MTPEEAVSILRNKKGLNDLDIGYGNEKAFNQLLTHHDIVFQPSKKLVWVSSNPYVICDFVAFQLDSVFNNSTKKSSTLSLSNLLIEKDSFVNSDEFKDYEAYRVEKEKIQLAIQNKEDYCQEELEKFISLNPNYWEVYYLTGKYYFEKK
;
A
#
# COMPACT_ATOMS: atom_id res chain seq x y z
N MET A 1 22.69 1.88 -7.17
CA MET A 1 21.25 1.61 -7.01
C MET A 1 20.52 2.09 -8.23
N THR A 2 19.78 1.20 -8.88
CA THR A 2 18.92 1.53 -10.03
C THR A 2 17.56 2.05 -9.55
N PRO A 3 16.77 2.71 -10.42
CA PRO A 3 15.40 3.10 -10.06
C PRO A 3 14.51 1.90 -9.66
N GLU A 4 14.67 0.76 -10.33
CA GLU A 4 13.95 -0.48 -10.04
C GLU A 4 14.30 -1.04 -8.66
N GLU A 5 15.59 -1.00 -8.28
CA GLU A 5 16.03 -1.38 -6.92
C GLU A 5 15.42 -0.45 -5.86
N ALA A 6 15.37 0.87 -6.12
CA ALA A 6 14.75 1.82 -5.22
C ALA A 6 13.23 1.55 -5.07
N VAL A 7 12.53 1.30 -6.17
CA VAL A 7 11.09 0.94 -6.15
C VAL A 7 10.86 -0.37 -5.41
N SER A 8 11.76 -1.36 -5.57
CA SER A 8 11.66 -2.63 -4.84
C SER A 8 11.73 -2.42 -3.31
N ILE A 9 12.60 -1.52 -2.85
CA ILE A 9 12.67 -1.15 -1.42
C ILE A 9 11.37 -0.47 -0.97
N LEU A 10 10.86 0.49 -1.75
CA LEU A 10 9.60 1.17 -1.45
C LEU A 10 8.41 0.21 -1.37
N ARG A 11 8.44 -0.89 -2.11
CA ARG A 11 7.40 -1.92 -2.14
C ARG A 11 7.52 -2.98 -1.05
N ASN A 12 8.54 -2.94 -0.20
CA ASN A 12 8.76 -3.96 0.82
C ASN A 12 7.69 -3.90 1.92
N LYS A 13 6.87 -4.94 2.00
CA LYS A 13 5.74 -5.12 2.94
C LYS A 13 6.10 -5.98 4.16
N LYS A 14 7.36 -6.41 4.26
CA LYS A 14 7.82 -7.31 5.32
C LYS A 14 8.50 -6.55 6.46
N GLY A 15 8.57 -7.20 7.60
CA GLY A 15 9.33 -6.73 8.75
C GLY A 15 10.83 -7.05 8.65
N LEU A 16 11.52 -6.84 9.76
CA LEU A 16 12.95 -7.14 9.87
C LEU A 16 13.22 -8.62 9.55
N ASN A 17 14.30 -8.90 8.81
CA ASN A 17 14.70 -10.22 8.34
C ASN A 17 13.61 -10.93 7.50
N ASP A 18 12.91 -10.16 6.69
CA ASP A 18 11.83 -10.65 5.81
C ASP A 18 10.67 -11.37 6.53
N LEU A 19 10.51 -11.09 7.83
CA LEU A 19 9.43 -11.64 8.61
C LEU A 19 8.07 -11.16 8.05
N ASP A 20 7.14 -12.10 7.87
CA ASP A 20 5.76 -11.76 7.58
C ASP A 20 5.08 -11.23 8.85
N ILE A 21 4.67 -9.97 8.80
CA ILE A 21 4.07 -9.21 9.91
C ILE A 21 2.65 -8.74 9.62
N GLY A 22 2.07 -9.28 8.54
CA GLY A 22 0.77 -8.86 8.03
C GLY A 22 0.83 -7.56 7.23
N TYR A 23 -0.18 -7.37 6.39
CA TYR A 23 -0.26 -6.21 5.50
C TYR A 23 -0.79 -4.98 6.24
N GLY A 24 -0.27 -3.81 5.88
CA GLY A 24 -0.61 -2.56 6.55
C GLY A 24 0.10 -2.34 7.89
N ASN A 25 1.07 -3.19 8.23
CA ASN A 25 1.78 -3.11 9.49
C ASN A 25 2.72 -1.89 9.51
N GLU A 26 2.68 -1.14 10.62
CA GLU A 26 3.47 0.07 10.84
C GLU A 26 4.99 -0.16 10.90
N LYS A 27 5.42 -1.42 11.02
CA LYS A 27 6.83 -1.82 11.02
C LYS A 27 7.35 -2.19 9.64
N ALA A 28 6.47 -2.29 8.63
CA ALA A 28 6.86 -2.47 7.24
C ALA A 28 7.27 -1.14 6.61
N PHE A 29 8.15 -1.18 5.63
CA PHE A 29 8.50 0.01 4.85
C PHE A 29 7.28 0.49 4.04
N ASN A 30 6.64 -0.42 3.34
CA ASN A 30 5.37 -0.17 2.65
C ASN A 30 4.19 -0.59 3.54
N GLN A 31 3.52 0.39 4.11
CA GLN A 31 2.34 0.20 4.96
C GLN A 31 1.03 0.15 4.17
N LEU A 32 1.08 0.15 2.83
CA LEU A 32 -0.10 0.21 1.94
C LEU A 32 -1.04 1.39 2.28
N LEU A 33 -0.47 2.52 2.67
CA LEU A 33 -1.18 3.76 3.00
C LEU A 33 -0.74 4.94 2.14
N THR A 34 0.45 4.87 1.57
CA THR A 34 1.06 5.97 0.81
C THR A 34 0.35 6.15 -0.51
N HIS A 35 -0.11 7.36 -0.79
CA HIS A 35 -0.80 7.68 -2.05
C HIS A 35 0.18 7.82 -3.22
N HIS A 36 1.34 8.44 -2.99
CA HIS A 36 2.36 8.66 -4.01
C HIS A 36 3.75 8.56 -3.41
N ASP A 37 4.63 7.86 -4.13
CA ASP A 37 6.06 7.86 -3.86
C ASP A 37 6.83 8.33 -5.08
N ILE A 38 8.01 8.87 -4.85
CA ILE A 38 8.83 9.49 -5.87
C ILE A 38 10.25 8.94 -5.77
N VAL A 39 10.78 8.51 -6.91
CA VAL A 39 12.19 8.12 -7.07
C VAL A 39 12.89 9.12 -7.98
N PHE A 40 14.02 9.65 -7.53
CA PHE A 40 14.84 10.59 -8.32
C PHE A 40 16.15 9.96 -8.76
N GLN A 41 16.52 10.21 -9.99
CA GLN A 41 17.88 9.97 -10.52
C GLN A 41 18.49 11.30 -10.97
N PRO A 42 19.10 12.07 -10.05
CA PRO A 42 19.54 13.46 -10.33
C PRO A 42 20.54 13.57 -11.46
N SER A 43 21.47 12.61 -11.58
CA SER A 43 22.51 12.60 -12.61
C SER A 43 21.94 12.55 -14.03
N LYS A 44 20.74 11.98 -14.20
CA LYS A 44 20.02 11.90 -15.47
C LYS A 44 18.83 12.84 -15.54
N LYS A 45 18.56 13.60 -14.48
CA LYS A 45 17.39 14.48 -14.35
C LYS A 45 16.07 13.73 -14.61
N LEU A 46 15.99 12.49 -14.12
CA LEU A 46 14.81 11.64 -14.23
C LEU A 46 14.08 11.56 -12.89
N VAL A 47 12.77 11.48 -12.97
CA VAL A 47 11.89 11.25 -11.82
C VAL A 47 10.86 10.19 -12.18
N TRP A 48 10.58 9.29 -11.25
CA TRP A 48 9.48 8.34 -11.30
C TRP A 48 8.47 8.66 -10.22
N VAL A 49 7.21 8.68 -10.59
CA VAL A 49 6.09 8.94 -9.67
C VAL A 49 5.17 7.73 -9.68
N SER A 50 4.85 7.21 -8.51
CA SER A 50 3.91 6.09 -8.40
C SER A 50 2.49 6.50 -8.80
N SER A 51 1.80 5.62 -9.51
CA SER A 51 0.37 5.73 -9.74
C SER A 51 -0.43 5.17 -8.56
N ASN A 52 -1.72 5.48 -8.49
CA ASN A 52 -2.62 4.99 -7.45
C ASN A 52 -3.17 3.58 -7.81
N PRO A 53 -3.50 2.71 -6.83
CA PRO A 53 -3.36 2.89 -5.38
C PRO A 53 -2.00 2.43 -4.86
N TYR A 54 -1.57 3.07 -3.77
CA TYR A 54 -0.35 2.73 -3.04
C TYR A 54 0.91 2.73 -3.91
N VAL A 55 2.05 2.36 -3.34
CA VAL A 55 3.35 2.25 -4.03
C VAL A 55 3.49 1.00 -4.89
N ILE A 56 2.50 0.12 -4.85
CA ILE A 56 2.52 -1.17 -5.56
C ILE A 56 2.13 -1.07 -7.04
N CYS A 57 1.56 0.06 -7.49
CA CYS A 57 1.21 0.30 -8.89
C CYS A 57 2.40 0.81 -9.71
N ASP A 58 2.15 1.16 -10.98
CA ASP A 58 3.18 1.59 -11.91
C ASP A 58 3.90 2.85 -11.42
N PHE A 59 5.21 2.94 -11.69
CA PHE A 59 5.97 4.16 -11.56
C PHE A 59 6.22 4.78 -12.93
N VAL A 60 5.62 5.93 -13.17
CA VAL A 60 5.69 6.65 -14.44
C VAL A 60 6.91 7.59 -14.43
N ALA A 61 7.73 7.46 -15.45
CA ALA A 61 8.97 8.25 -15.59
C ALA A 61 8.74 9.57 -16.32
N PHE A 62 9.46 10.61 -15.88
CA PHE A 62 9.47 11.94 -16.48
C PHE A 62 10.91 12.47 -16.59
N GLN A 63 11.21 13.17 -17.70
CA GLN A 63 12.44 13.93 -17.86
C GLN A 63 12.21 15.35 -17.36
N LEU A 64 12.91 15.78 -16.32
CA LEU A 64 12.71 17.10 -15.69
C LEU A 64 12.95 18.26 -16.65
N ASP A 65 13.99 18.18 -17.49
CA ASP A 65 14.23 19.22 -18.49
C ASP A 65 13.04 19.39 -19.45
N SER A 66 12.39 18.30 -19.85
CA SER A 66 11.20 18.34 -20.71
C SER A 66 9.99 18.92 -19.99
N VAL A 67 9.82 18.60 -18.72
CA VAL A 67 8.70 19.10 -17.91
C VAL A 67 8.80 20.61 -17.73
N PHE A 68 9.99 21.14 -17.42
CA PHE A 68 10.18 22.56 -17.12
C PHE A 68 10.40 23.44 -18.34
N ASN A 69 10.94 22.91 -19.45
CA ASN A 69 11.22 23.70 -20.66
C ASN A 69 10.06 23.72 -21.67
N ASN A 70 8.98 22.98 -21.41
CA ASN A 70 7.87 22.80 -22.36
C ASN A 70 6.78 23.89 -22.28
N SER A 71 7.15 25.14 -21.98
CA SER A 71 6.21 26.24 -21.86
C SER A 71 5.51 26.65 -23.18
N THR A 72 5.87 26.05 -24.34
CA THR A 72 5.35 26.47 -25.64
C THR A 72 4.91 25.36 -26.60
N LYS A 73 5.16 24.08 -26.28
CA LYS A 73 4.72 22.98 -27.17
C LYS A 73 3.62 22.17 -26.50
N LYS A 74 2.43 22.14 -27.13
CA LYS A 74 1.39 21.17 -26.89
C LYS A 74 1.89 19.77 -27.27
N SER A 75 2.79 19.20 -26.45
CA SER A 75 3.23 17.82 -26.59
C SER A 75 2.23 16.89 -25.92
N SER A 76 1.86 15.84 -26.60
CA SER A 76 0.80 14.92 -26.21
C SER A 76 1.09 14.08 -24.98
N THR A 77 2.37 13.84 -24.63
CA THR A 77 2.75 13.09 -23.42
C THR A 77 4.12 13.53 -22.92
N LEU A 78 4.21 13.84 -21.62
CA LEU A 78 5.47 14.16 -20.94
C LEU A 78 6.12 12.90 -20.34
N SER A 79 5.37 11.82 -20.22
CA SER A 79 5.85 10.57 -19.65
C SER A 79 6.72 9.78 -20.63
N LEU A 80 7.72 9.09 -20.08
CA LEU A 80 8.65 8.23 -20.80
C LEU A 80 8.20 6.77 -20.65
N SER A 81 7.40 6.27 -21.59
CA SER A 81 6.84 4.92 -21.54
C SER A 81 7.90 3.81 -21.57
N ASN A 82 9.06 4.07 -22.19
CA ASN A 82 10.18 3.14 -22.23
C ASN A 82 10.95 3.00 -20.91
N LEU A 83 10.66 3.86 -19.93
CA LEU A 83 11.21 3.82 -18.56
C LEU A 83 10.15 3.55 -17.51
N LEU A 84 8.98 3.07 -17.91
CA LEU A 84 7.93 2.65 -16.99
C LEU A 84 8.43 1.49 -16.13
N ILE A 85 8.25 1.59 -14.81
CA ILE A 85 8.44 0.47 -13.89
C ILE A 85 7.05 -0.10 -13.59
N GLU A 86 6.81 -1.30 -14.07
CA GLU A 86 5.50 -1.95 -13.98
C GLU A 86 5.08 -2.22 -12.52
N LYS A 87 3.78 -2.36 -12.32
CA LYS A 87 3.16 -2.66 -11.03
C LYS A 87 3.67 -3.98 -10.43
N ASP A 88 3.66 -4.05 -9.10
CA ASP A 88 3.92 -5.26 -8.34
C ASP A 88 2.83 -6.30 -8.64
N SER A 89 3.21 -7.57 -8.82
CA SER A 89 2.28 -8.68 -9.00
C SER A 89 1.29 -8.83 -7.83
N PHE A 90 1.65 -8.36 -6.65
CA PHE A 90 0.81 -8.34 -5.46
C PHE A 90 -0.55 -7.66 -5.68
N VAL A 91 -0.62 -6.65 -6.56
CA VAL A 91 -1.90 -5.96 -6.90
C VAL A 91 -2.99 -6.93 -7.39
N ASN A 92 -2.58 -8.02 -8.03
CA ASN A 92 -3.50 -9.02 -8.60
C ASN A 92 -3.66 -10.26 -7.72
N SER A 93 -3.04 -10.30 -6.53
CA SER A 93 -3.04 -11.46 -5.65
C SER A 93 -4.33 -11.53 -4.80
N ASP A 94 -4.61 -12.70 -4.26
CA ASP A 94 -5.71 -12.88 -3.33
C ASP A 94 -5.39 -12.23 -1.98
N GLU A 95 -4.11 -12.22 -1.58
CA GLU A 95 -3.65 -11.53 -0.38
C GLU A 95 -3.92 -10.02 -0.41
N PHE A 96 -3.86 -9.40 -1.58
CA PHE A 96 -4.23 -7.99 -1.73
C PHE A 96 -5.75 -7.78 -1.59
N LYS A 97 -6.55 -8.69 -2.15
CA LYS A 97 -8.02 -8.67 -1.98
C LYS A 97 -8.40 -8.86 -0.53
N ASP A 98 -7.74 -9.78 0.17
CA ASP A 98 -7.95 -10.02 1.59
C ASP A 98 -7.58 -8.79 2.43
N TYR A 99 -6.48 -8.12 2.09
CA TYR A 99 -6.09 -6.85 2.72
C TYR A 99 -7.14 -5.74 2.51
N GLU A 100 -7.67 -5.58 1.30
CA GLU A 100 -8.74 -4.60 1.03
C GLU A 100 -10.02 -4.96 1.79
N ALA A 101 -10.38 -6.24 1.85
CA ALA A 101 -11.51 -6.72 2.65
C ALA A 101 -11.27 -6.48 4.15
N TYR A 102 -10.05 -6.75 4.65
CA TYR A 102 -9.66 -6.46 6.03
C TYR A 102 -9.88 -4.98 6.39
N ARG A 103 -9.51 -4.05 5.53
CA ARG A 103 -9.70 -2.61 5.77
C ARG A 103 -11.18 -2.27 6.01
N VAL A 104 -12.05 -2.81 5.16
CA VAL A 104 -13.50 -2.61 5.28
C VAL A 104 -14.06 -3.22 6.58
N GLU A 105 -13.66 -4.45 6.89
CA GLU A 105 -14.13 -5.14 8.12
C GLU A 105 -13.57 -4.47 9.38
N LYS A 106 -12.34 -3.96 9.35
CA LYS A 106 -11.75 -3.17 10.45
C LYS A 106 -12.63 -1.98 10.82
N GLU A 107 -13.08 -1.19 9.84
CA GLU A 107 -13.96 -0.05 10.08
C GLU A 107 -15.29 -0.47 10.73
N LYS A 108 -15.89 -1.56 10.25
CA LYS A 108 -17.14 -2.11 10.83
C LYS A 108 -16.96 -2.53 12.29
N ILE A 109 -15.88 -3.27 12.59
CA ILE A 109 -15.59 -3.72 13.96
C ILE A 109 -15.34 -2.52 14.88
N GLN A 110 -14.62 -1.52 14.42
CA GLN A 110 -14.38 -0.30 15.20
C GLN A 110 -15.67 0.45 15.51
N LEU A 111 -16.59 0.54 14.54
CA LEU A 111 -17.93 1.13 14.74
C LEU A 111 -18.77 0.29 15.70
N ALA A 112 -18.77 -1.04 15.55
CA ALA A 112 -19.50 -1.93 16.45
C ALA A 112 -19.00 -1.81 17.90
N ILE A 113 -17.68 -1.70 18.11
CA ILE A 113 -17.11 -1.44 19.44
C ILE A 113 -17.61 -0.09 19.99
N GLN A 114 -17.55 0.97 19.17
CA GLN A 114 -17.96 2.32 19.59
C GLN A 114 -19.44 2.40 19.94
N ASN A 115 -20.29 1.75 19.15
CA ASN A 115 -21.75 1.78 19.29
C ASN A 115 -22.27 0.70 20.24
N LYS A 116 -21.41 -0.20 20.76
CA LYS A 116 -21.76 -1.40 21.55
C LYS A 116 -22.69 -2.36 20.82
N GLU A 117 -22.56 -2.45 19.51
CA GLU A 117 -23.33 -3.33 18.65
C GLU A 117 -22.81 -4.78 18.73
N ASP A 118 -23.72 -5.74 18.46
CA ASP A 118 -23.37 -7.15 18.38
C ASP A 118 -22.65 -7.47 17.07
N TYR A 119 -21.55 -8.21 17.19
CA TYR A 119 -20.79 -8.76 16.07
C TYR A 119 -20.67 -10.26 16.29
N CYS A 120 -21.03 -11.08 15.31
CA CYS A 120 -21.04 -12.51 15.52
C CYS A 120 -19.64 -13.10 15.54
N GLN A 121 -19.49 -14.25 16.17
CA GLN A 121 -18.19 -14.91 16.29
C GLN A 121 -17.60 -15.28 14.92
N GLU A 122 -18.43 -15.73 14.00
CA GLU A 122 -18.00 -16.10 12.63
C GLU A 122 -17.42 -14.90 11.87
N GLU A 123 -17.98 -13.71 12.06
CA GLU A 123 -17.46 -12.46 11.46
C GLU A 123 -16.11 -12.08 12.06
N LEU A 124 -15.91 -12.26 13.38
CA LEU A 124 -14.62 -12.02 14.03
C LEU A 124 -13.54 -13.01 13.55
N GLU A 125 -13.89 -14.29 13.42
CA GLU A 125 -12.97 -15.31 12.90
C GLU A 125 -12.59 -15.00 11.44
N LYS A 126 -13.57 -14.60 10.62
CA LYS A 126 -13.32 -14.13 9.25
C LYS A 126 -12.39 -12.92 9.22
N PHE A 127 -12.64 -11.92 10.08
CA PHE A 127 -11.77 -10.74 10.17
C PHE A 127 -10.33 -11.10 10.48
N ILE A 128 -10.08 -12.02 11.43
CA ILE A 128 -8.73 -12.50 11.74
C ILE A 128 -8.10 -13.19 10.51
N SER A 129 -8.89 -14.01 9.80
CA SER A 129 -8.38 -14.76 8.65
C SER A 129 -7.94 -13.88 7.46
N LEU A 130 -8.47 -12.65 7.35
CA LEU A 130 -8.11 -11.71 6.28
C LEU A 130 -6.69 -11.14 6.42
N ASN A 131 -6.12 -11.10 7.63
CA ASN A 131 -4.77 -10.58 7.86
C ASN A 131 -4.14 -11.21 9.12
N PRO A 132 -3.96 -12.54 9.14
CA PRO A 132 -3.69 -13.31 10.37
C PRO A 132 -2.33 -12.99 11.02
N ASN A 133 -1.38 -12.42 10.28
CA ASN A 133 -0.05 -12.08 10.79
C ASN A 133 0.01 -10.64 11.33
N TYR A 134 -1.07 -9.86 11.19
CA TYR A 134 -1.13 -8.50 11.70
C TYR A 134 -1.69 -8.46 13.13
N TRP A 135 -0.94 -7.93 14.06
CA TRP A 135 -1.31 -7.87 15.48
C TRP A 135 -2.66 -7.15 15.74
N GLU A 136 -3.03 -6.20 14.88
CA GLU A 136 -4.22 -5.37 15.07
C GLU A 136 -5.53 -6.17 15.02
N VAL A 137 -5.58 -7.26 14.23
CA VAL A 137 -6.80 -8.10 14.16
C VAL A 137 -7.10 -8.74 15.51
N TYR A 138 -6.07 -9.17 16.23
CA TYR A 138 -6.21 -9.74 17.59
C TYR A 138 -6.51 -8.68 18.62
N TYR A 139 -5.90 -7.51 18.50
CA TYR A 139 -6.17 -6.39 19.39
C TYR A 139 -7.62 -5.92 19.30
N LEU A 140 -8.15 -5.71 18.11
CA LEU A 140 -9.54 -5.27 17.91
C LEU A 140 -10.54 -6.34 18.35
N THR A 141 -10.28 -7.60 18.06
CA THR A 141 -11.10 -8.72 18.54
C THR A 141 -11.12 -8.79 20.08
N GLY A 142 -9.96 -8.69 20.70
CA GLY A 142 -9.84 -8.64 22.17
C GLY A 142 -10.54 -7.43 22.77
N LYS A 143 -10.40 -6.25 22.17
CA LYS A 143 -11.09 -5.03 22.59
C LYS A 143 -12.61 -5.17 22.49
N TYR A 144 -13.12 -5.75 21.42
CA TYR A 144 -14.55 -6.03 21.26
C TYR A 144 -15.10 -6.86 22.42
N TYR A 145 -14.45 -7.96 22.77
CA TYR A 145 -14.87 -8.79 23.91
C TYR A 145 -14.73 -8.09 25.26
N PHE A 146 -13.76 -7.23 25.41
CA PHE A 146 -13.55 -6.47 26.67
C PHE A 146 -14.66 -5.45 26.90
N GLU A 147 -15.05 -4.71 25.87
CA GLU A 147 -16.09 -3.67 25.96
C GLU A 147 -17.51 -4.23 26.12
N LYS A 148 -17.70 -5.54 25.86
CA LYS A 148 -18.97 -6.24 26.03
C LYS A 148 -19.20 -6.83 27.43
N LYS A 149 -18.22 -6.78 28.30
CA LYS A 149 -18.36 -7.17 29.70
C LYS A 149 -18.93 -6.03 30.51
#